data_2986555c8eed9491cff82c7786c70d79
#
_entry.id   2986555c8eed9491cff82c7786c70d79
#
_cell.length_a   1.000
_cell.length_b   1.000
_cell.length_c   1.000
_cell.angle_alpha   90.00
_cell.angle_beta   90.00
_cell.angle_gamma   90.00
#
_symmetry.space_group_name_H-M   'P 1'
#
loop_
_entity.id
_entity.type
_entity.pdbx_description
1 polymer ?
#
loop_
_entity_poly.entity_id
_entity_poly.type
_entity_poly.pdbx_seq_one_letter_code
_entity_poly.pdbx_strand_id
1 'polypeptide(L)'
;SSLSWQSTTSREYQSRSMELVLHQLLPTLSPKGFHYDVVASSFEENLDKDAYSPAQYCIRTAEGKARDVARSFQEKKETVDLVIGADTVVVKGTKLYEKPRDSSDAERMLAELSGQGHIVQTGVELFYRCCQDDFKSLTFHETTEVFMAPMTQEIIKAYVRTGEPLDKAGAYAIQGKGGSIVEKIVGDFYNVMGFPLHRFCKELGELKNKISQLKKKH
;
A
#
# COMPACT_ATOMS: atom_id res chain seq x y z
N SER A 1 -31.29 -5.58 10.28
CA SER A 1 -30.56 -6.56 9.46
C SER A 1 -29.09 -6.45 9.78
N SER A 2 -28.57 -7.44 10.49
CA SER A 2 -27.17 -7.58 10.89
C SER A 2 -26.32 -7.91 9.66
N LEU A 3 -25.45 -7.00 9.26
CA LEU A 3 -24.37 -7.30 8.33
C LEU A 3 -23.33 -8.16 9.07
N SER A 4 -23.32 -9.44 8.77
CA SER A 4 -22.27 -10.36 9.21
C SER A 4 -20.98 -10.03 8.47
N TRP A 5 -19.96 -9.56 9.19
CA TRP A 5 -18.61 -9.42 8.69
C TRP A 5 -17.98 -10.81 8.59
N GLN A 6 -17.86 -11.32 7.37
CA GLN A 6 -16.96 -12.46 7.12
C GLN A 6 -15.52 -11.94 7.13
N SER A 7 -14.62 -12.68 7.75
CA SER A 7 -13.19 -12.39 7.82
C SER A 7 -12.59 -12.35 6.42
N THR A 8 -12.32 -11.16 5.92
CA THR A 8 -11.59 -10.95 4.67
C THR A 8 -10.10 -11.18 4.90
N THR A 9 -9.46 -11.91 4.00
CA THR A 9 -8.02 -12.21 4.06
C THR A 9 -7.18 -10.94 3.94
N SER A 10 -5.96 -10.94 4.46
CA SER A 10 -5.05 -9.80 4.48
C SER A 10 -4.79 -9.18 3.08
N ARG A 11 -4.92 -9.96 2.02
CA ARG A 11 -4.79 -9.53 0.61
C ARG A 11 -5.90 -8.58 0.16
N GLU A 12 -7.14 -8.80 0.62
CA GLU A 12 -8.29 -7.96 0.26
C GLU A 12 -8.24 -6.56 0.89
N TYR A 13 -7.55 -6.38 2.01
CA TYR A 13 -7.54 -5.09 2.69
C TYR A 13 -6.57 -4.08 2.08
N GLN A 14 -5.37 -4.48 1.64
CA GLN A 14 -4.47 -3.57 0.90
C GLN A 14 -5.12 -3.14 -0.41
N SER A 15 -5.82 -4.07 -1.08
CA SER A 15 -6.61 -3.73 -2.25
C SER A 15 -7.73 -2.74 -1.91
N ARG A 16 -8.42 -2.87 -0.78
CA ARG A 16 -9.48 -1.94 -0.34
C ARG A 16 -8.97 -0.54 0.03
N SER A 17 -7.78 -0.42 0.65
CA SER A 17 -7.20 0.90 0.94
C SER A 17 -6.80 1.60 -0.35
N MET A 18 -6.18 0.90 -1.27
CA MET A 18 -5.85 1.40 -2.61
C MET A 18 -7.12 1.69 -3.42
N GLU A 19 -8.12 0.81 -3.36
CA GLU A 19 -9.42 0.97 -4.00
C GLU A 19 -10.15 2.22 -3.49
N LEU A 20 -10.21 2.42 -2.17
CA LEU A 20 -10.82 3.61 -1.56
C LEU A 20 -10.12 4.89 -2.02
N VAL A 21 -8.79 4.89 -2.03
CA VAL A 21 -7.99 6.01 -2.49
C VAL A 21 -8.18 6.25 -3.98
N LEU A 22 -8.12 5.23 -4.82
CA LEU A 22 -8.36 5.33 -6.25
C LEU A 22 -9.80 5.79 -6.55
N HIS A 23 -10.80 5.26 -5.85
CA HIS A 23 -12.20 5.66 -6.03
C HIS A 23 -12.44 7.15 -5.73
N GLN A 24 -11.75 7.70 -4.74
CA GLN A 24 -11.83 9.13 -4.42
C GLN A 24 -11.14 10.02 -5.48
N LEU A 25 -10.15 9.47 -6.19
CA LEU A 25 -9.29 10.24 -7.10
C LEU A 25 -9.69 10.21 -8.54
N LEU A 26 -10.15 9.06 -9.02
CA LEU A 26 -10.39 8.85 -10.44
C LEU A 26 -11.34 9.90 -11.06
N PRO A 27 -12.36 10.41 -10.34
CA PRO A 27 -13.19 11.50 -10.85
C PRO A 27 -12.41 12.82 -11.10
N THR A 28 -11.34 13.08 -10.34
CA THR A 28 -10.55 14.30 -10.49
C THR A 28 -9.48 14.20 -11.58
N LEU A 29 -9.01 12.99 -11.88
CA LEU A 29 -7.99 12.75 -12.90
C LEU A 29 -8.54 12.56 -14.31
N SER A 30 -9.80 12.19 -14.44
CA SER A 30 -10.48 12.05 -15.74
C SER A 30 -11.98 12.36 -15.62
N PRO A 31 -12.50 13.33 -16.40
CA PRO A 31 -13.93 13.62 -16.45
C PRO A 31 -14.79 12.44 -16.95
N LYS A 32 -14.18 11.45 -17.64
CA LYS A 32 -14.81 10.23 -18.13
C LYS A 32 -14.68 9.06 -17.16
N GLY A 33 -13.99 9.25 -16.01
CA GLY A 33 -13.64 8.19 -15.08
C GLY A 33 -12.53 7.26 -15.61
N PHE A 34 -12.02 6.42 -14.73
CA PHE A 34 -11.19 5.27 -15.09
C PHE A 34 -11.98 4.01 -14.70
N HIS A 35 -11.95 3.01 -15.57
CA HIS A 35 -12.36 1.66 -15.18
C HIS A 35 -11.16 0.96 -14.56
N TYR A 36 -11.32 0.40 -13.38
CA TYR A 36 -10.31 -0.40 -12.73
C TYR A 36 -10.92 -1.62 -12.06
N ASP A 37 -10.14 -2.68 -12.02
CA ASP A 37 -10.46 -3.91 -11.33
C ASP A 37 -9.45 -4.15 -10.22
N VAL A 38 -9.90 -4.70 -9.11
CA VAL A 38 -9.04 -5.12 -8.03
C VAL A 38 -8.75 -6.61 -8.19
N VAL A 39 -7.49 -6.94 -8.40
CA VAL A 39 -7.05 -8.31 -8.64
C VAL A 39 -6.09 -8.73 -7.53
N ALA A 40 -6.40 -9.84 -6.86
CA ALA A 40 -5.51 -10.41 -5.87
C ALA A 40 -4.30 -11.06 -6.56
N SER A 41 -3.10 -10.66 -6.14
CA SER A 41 -1.86 -11.30 -6.57
C SER A 41 -1.64 -12.62 -5.82
N SER A 42 -1.11 -13.63 -6.51
CA SER A 42 -0.62 -14.88 -5.95
C SER A 42 0.87 -14.80 -5.53
N PHE A 43 1.52 -13.67 -5.74
CA PHE A 43 2.93 -13.46 -5.41
C PHE A 43 3.20 -13.77 -3.94
N GLU A 44 4.18 -14.65 -3.68
CA GLU A 44 4.62 -15.00 -2.33
C GLU A 44 5.54 -13.90 -1.78
N GLU A 45 5.13 -13.28 -0.67
CA GLU A 45 5.88 -12.23 0.02
C GLU A 45 6.97 -12.86 0.92
N ASN A 46 7.93 -13.58 0.30
CA ASN A 46 9.00 -14.33 0.97
C ASN A 46 10.41 -13.77 0.70
N LEU A 47 10.50 -12.50 0.32
CA LEU A 47 11.80 -11.85 0.10
C LEU A 47 12.63 -11.82 1.38
N ASP A 48 13.93 -12.04 1.24
CA ASP A 48 14.88 -11.92 2.34
C ASP A 48 14.96 -10.44 2.80
N LYS A 49 14.47 -10.18 4.01
CA LYS A 49 14.40 -8.83 4.59
C LYS A 49 15.76 -8.25 4.90
N ASP A 50 16.74 -9.09 5.15
CA ASP A 50 18.11 -8.67 5.48
C ASP A 50 18.90 -8.32 4.22
N ALA A 51 18.44 -8.76 3.03
CA ALA A 51 19.08 -8.47 1.76
C ALA A 51 18.72 -7.09 1.18
N TYR A 52 17.69 -6.42 1.71
CA TYR A 52 17.16 -5.18 1.14
C TYR A 52 16.99 -4.10 2.21
N SER A 53 17.19 -2.83 1.81
CA SER A 53 16.69 -1.72 2.63
C SER A 53 15.14 -1.78 2.66
N PRO A 54 14.48 -1.22 3.69
CA PRO A 54 13.01 -1.23 3.76
C PRO A 54 12.33 -0.65 2.51
N ALA A 55 12.88 0.43 1.94
CA ALA A 55 12.39 1.01 0.69
C ALA A 55 12.54 0.05 -0.50
N GLN A 56 13.67 -0.66 -0.59
CA GLN A 56 13.88 -1.66 -1.64
C GLN A 56 12.95 -2.86 -1.45
N TYR A 57 12.74 -3.29 -0.21
CA TYR A 57 11.85 -4.40 0.11
C TYR A 57 10.42 -4.12 -0.39
N CYS A 58 9.82 -2.97 -0.02
CA CYS A 58 8.46 -2.64 -0.46
C CYS A 58 8.37 -2.42 -1.98
N ILE A 59 9.39 -1.84 -2.64
CA ILE A 59 9.44 -1.75 -4.10
C ILE A 59 9.44 -3.15 -4.73
N ARG A 60 10.31 -4.05 -4.29
CA ARG A 60 10.41 -5.40 -4.85
C ARG A 60 9.15 -6.22 -4.66
N THR A 61 8.51 -6.07 -3.51
CA THR A 61 7.21 -6.71 -3.25
C THR A 61 6.13 -6.14 -4.16
N ALA A 62 6.07 -4.82 -4.34
CA ALA A 62 5.15 -4.16 -5.25
C ALA A 62 5.37 -4.60 -6.71
N GLU A 63 6.63 -4.68 -7.17
CA GLU A 63 7.01 -5.22 -8.49
C GLU A 63 6.51 -6.65 -8.68
N GLY A 64 6.78 -7.52 -7.70
CA GLY A 64 6.35 -8.93 -7.73
C GLY A 64 4.85 -9.07 -7.87
N LYS A 65 4.07 -8.31 -7.07
CA LYS A 65 2.60 -8.27 -7.14
C LYS A 65 2.09 -7.79 -8.50
N ALA A 66 2.63 -6.68 -9.02
CA ALA A 66 2.21 -6.13 -10.30
C ALA A 66 2.50 -7.07 -11.48
N ARG A 67 3.69 -7.69 -11.50
CA ARG A 67 4.10 -8.63 -12.55
C ARG A 67 3.27 -9.92 -12.54
N ASP A 68 2.95 -10.43 -11.36
CA ASP A 68 2.09 -11.62 -11.21
C ASP A 68 0.70 -11.36 -11.79
N VAL A 69 0.07 -10.23 -11.45
CA VAL A 69 -1.21 -9.81 -12.00
C VAL A 69 -1.12 -9.60 -13.51
N ALA A 70 -0.11 -8.89 -14.02
CA ALA A 70 0.07 -8.67 -15.45
C ALA A 70 0.20 -9.98 -16.22
N ARG A 71 0.94 -10.97 -15.67
CA ARG A 71 1.06 -12.30 -16.26
C ARG A 71 -0.31 -13.01 -16.35
N SER A 72 -1.14 -12.91 -15.31
CA SER A 72 -2.47 -13.53 -15.31
C SER A 72 -3.37 -13.00 -16.43
N PHE A 73 -3.28 -11.71 -16.76
CA PHE A 73 -3.98 -11.12 -17.91
C PHE A 73 -3.44 -11.63 -19.25
N GLN A 74 -2.10 -11.75 -19.39
CA GLN A 74 -1.50 -12.31 -20.60
C GLN A 74 -1.92 -13.75 -20.84
N GLU A 75 -1.93 -14.61 -19.81
CA GLU A 75 -2.37 -16.00 -19.90
C GLU A 75 -3.84 -16.14 -20.33
N LYS A 76 -4.71 -15.23 -19.87
CA LYS A 76 -6.12 -15.18 -20.25
C LYS A 76 -6.34 -14.51 -21.61
N LYS A 77 -5.29 -13.98 -22.27
CA LYS A 77 -5.37 -13.16 -23.49
C LYS A 77 -6.25 -11.92 -23.33
N GLU A 78 -6.31 -11.40 -22.12
CA GLU A 78 -7.00 -10.15 -21.78
C GLU A 78 -6.05 -8.98 -21.90
N THR A 79 -6.57 -7.81 -22.27
CA THR A 79 -5.76 -6.59 -22.40
C THR A 79 -5.85 -5.76 -21.16
N VAL A 80 -4.69 -5.31 -20.66
CA VAL A 80 -4.59 -4.35 -19.56
C VAL A 80 -3.67 -3.22 -20.00
N ASP A 81 -4.01 -1.97 -19.68
CA ASP A 81 -3.19 -0.81 -20.03
C ASP A 81 -2.21 -0.43 -18.91
N LEU A 82 -2.62 -0.61 -17.65
CA LEU A 82 -1.83 -0.29 -16.48
C LEU A 82 -2.15 -1.26 -15.35
N VAL A 83 -1.12 -1.86 -14.75
CA VAL A 83 -1.20 -2.60 -13.49
C VAL A 83 -0.48 -1.82 -12.42
N ILE A 84 -1.11 -1.64 -11.28
CA ILE A 84 -0.54 -0.94 -10.12
C ILE A 84 -0.32 -1.95 -9.01
N GLY A 85 0.94 -2.12 -8.60
CA GLY A 85 1.31 -2.85 -7.40
C GLY A 85 1.72 -1.88 -6.30
N ALA A 86 1.36 -2.18 -5.06
CA ALA A 86 1.81 -1.43 -3.90
C ALA A 86 2.11 -2.35 -2.72
N ASP A 87 3.07 -1.96 -1.91
CA ASP A 87 3.41 -2.63 -0.67
C ASP A 87 3.89 -1.62 0.38
N THR A 88 3.47 -1.82 1.65
CA THR A 88 3.75 -0.89 2.74
C THR A 88 4.37 -1.59 3.92
N VAL A 89 5.44 -1.01 4.45
CA VAL A 89 6.12 -1.47 5.66
C VAL A 89 6.25 -0.34 6.68
N VAL A 90 6.24 -0.73 7.95
CA VAL A 90 6.53 0.15 9.08
C VAL A 90 7.93 -0.18 9.60
N VAL A 91 8.75 0.84 9.85
CA VAL A 91 10.15 0.68 10.25
C VAL A 91 10.45 1.51 11.49
N LYS A 92 11.06 0.89 12.49
CA LYS A 92 11.58 1.59 13.66
C LYS A 92 13.03 1.16 13.92
N GLY A 93 13.96 2.10 13.78
CA GLY A 93 15.38 1.77 13.76
C GLY A 93 15.71 0.83 12.61
N THR A 94 16.20 -0.36 12.92
CA THR A 94 16.49 -1.43 11.94
C THR A 94 15.36 -2.46 11.82
N LYS A 95 14.34 -2.36 12.69
CA LYS A 95 13.27 -3.36 12.76
C LYS A 95 12.14 -3.03 11.79
N LEU A 96 11.78 -4.00 10.98
CA LEU A 96 10.66 -3.95 10.06
C LEU A 96 9.44 -4.61 10.72
N TYR A 97 8.30 -3.90 10.69
CA TYR A 97 7.02 -4.36 11.20
C TYR A 97 6.07 -4.57 10.02
N GLU A 98 5.73 -5.81 9.81
CA GLU A 98 4.69 -6.21 8.87
C GLU A 98 3.35 -6.34 9.60
N LYS A 99 2.43 -7.10 9.02
CA LYS A 99 1.16 -7.43 9.67
C LYS A 99 1.41 -8.34 10.87
N PRO A 100 0.72 -8.11 11.99
CA PRO A 100 0.82 -8.99 13.14
C PRO A 100 0.27 -10.38 12.81
N ARG A 101 0.89 -11.41 13.37
CA ARG A 101 0.46 -12.80 13.21
C ARG A 101 -0.84 -13.11 13.94
N ASP A 102 -1.05 -12.44 15.06
CA ASP A 102 -2.19 -12.60 15.95
C ASP A 102 -2.36 -11.36 16.85
N SER A 103 -3.35 -11.40 17.74
CA SER A 103 -3.64 -10.31 18.68
C SER A 103 -2.48 -10.05 19.66
N SER A 104 -1.77 -11.08 20.10
CA SER A 104 -0.63 -10.94 21.00
C SER A 104 0.54 -10.23 20.31
N ASP A 105 0.79 -10.56 19.05
CA ASP A 105 1.80 -9.90 18.24
C ASP A 105 1.43 -8.45 17.94
N ALA A 106 0.14 -8.16 17.71
CA ALA A 106 -0.36 -6.79 17.57
C ALA A 106 -0.15 -5.95 18.85
N GLU A 107 -0.46 -6.52 20.03
CA GLU A 107 -0.21 -5.86 21.31
C GLU A 107 1.29 -5.56 21.51
N ARG A 108 2.17 -6.52 21.18
CA ARG A 108 3.63 -6.33 21.24
C ARG A 108 4.09 -5.21 20.31
N MET A 109 3.64 -5.21 19.04
CA MET A 109 4.00 -4.17 18.08
C MET A 109 3.58 -2.79 18.56
N LEU A 110 2.35 -2.63 19.01
CA LEU A 110 1.83 -1.37 19.53
C LEU A 110 2.59 -0.90 20.78
N ALA A 111 2.94 -1.80 21.70
CA ALA A 111 3.75 -1.47 22.86
C ALA A 111 5.14 -0.97 22.47
N GLU A 112 5.77 -1.58 21.48
CA GLU A 112 7.06 -1.15 20.97
C GLU A 112 7.00 0.20 20.25
N LEU A 113 5.88 0.55 19.60
CA LEU A 113 5.67 1.82 18.90
C LEU A 113 5.17 2.95 19.82
N SER A 114 4.60 2.62 20.97
CA SER A 114 4.00 3.57 21.92
C SER A 114 4.96 4.68 22.33
N GLY A 115 4.50 5.94 22.22
CA GLY A 115 5.26 7.12 22.61
C GLY A 115 6.51 7.40 21.78
N GLN A 116 6.62 6.82 20.59
CA GLN A 116 7.83 6.92 19.76
C GLN A 116 7.52 7.19 18.29
N GLY A 117 8.54 7.75 17.61
CA GLY A 117 8.53 7.93 16.17
C GLY A 117 8.93 6.65 15.43
N HIS A 118 8.32 6.44 14.28
CA HIS A 118 8.66 5.40 13.32
C HIS A 118 8.41 5.89 11.89
N ILE A 119 8.84 5.11 10.92
CA ILE A 119 8.73 5.44 9.51
C ILE A 119 7.75 4.48 8.83
N VAL A 120 6.87 5.03 7.99
CA VAL A 120 6.04 4.25 7.07
C VAL A 120 6.58 4.46 5.66
N GLN A 121 6.89 3.37 4.97
CA GLN A 121 7.35 3.38 3.58
C GLN A 121 6.43 2.57 2.71
N THR A 122 6.01 3.15 1.58
CA THR A 122 5.24 2.44 0.56
C THR A 122 6.00 2.46 -0.74
N GLY A 123 6.25 1.28 -1.29
CA GLY A 123 6.75 1.09 -2.66
C GLY A 123 5.58 0.93 -3.62
N VAL A 124 5.70 1.52 -4.81
CA VAL A 124 4.70 1.44 -5.87
C VAL A 124 5.37 1.07 -7.18
N GLU A 125 4.77 0.13 -7.89
CA GLU A 125 5.08 -0.25 -9.26
C GLU A 125 3.92 0.13 -10.18
N LEU A 126 4.24 0.84 -11.25
CA LEU A 126 3.37 1.07 -12.39
C LEU A 126 3.89 0.25 -13.56
N PHE A 127 3.22 -0.85 -13.87
CA PHE A 127 3.52 -1.70 -15.01
C PHE A 127 2.54 -1.38 -16.13
N TYR A 128 3.00 -0.70 -17.18
CA TYR A 128 2.13 -0.09 -18.18
C TYR A 128 2.50 -0.46 -19.61
N ARG A 129 1.49 -0.52 -20.47
CA ARG A 129 1.66 -0.77 -21.89
C ARG A 129 2.08 0.52 -22.60
N CYS A 130 3.26 0.50 -23.21
CA CYS A 130 3.80 1.65 -23.96
C CYS A 130 3.37 1.64 -25.42
N CYS A 131 3.52 0.50 -26.11
CA CYS A 131 3.18 0.28 -27.53
C CYS A 131 2.75 -1.17 -27.68
N GLN A 132 1.86 -1.47 -28.63
CA GLN A 132 1.26 -2.78 -28.92
C GLN A 132 1.44 -3.88 -27.86
N ASP A 133 2.60 -4.49 -27.69
CA ASP A 133 2.85 -5.54 -26.68
C ASP A 133 4.06 -5.23 -25.78
N ASP A 134 4.56 -3.97 -25.80
CA ASP A 134 5.70 -3.56 -25.00
C ASP A 134 5.23 -2.97 -23.65
N PHE A 135 5.50 -3.71 -22.57
CA PHE A 135 5.27 -3.27 -21.20
C PHE A 135 6.52 -2.66 -20.59
N LYS A 136 6.35 -1.56 -19.92
CA LYS A 136 7.40 -0.84 -19.18
C LYS A 136 7.02 -0.70 -17.72
N SER A 137 8.07 -0.51 -16.90
CA SER A 137 7.96 -0.31 -15.47
C SER A 137 8.34 1.12 -15.08
N LEU A 138 7.61 1.65 -14.10
CA LEU A 138 7.98 2.84 -13.35
C LEU A 138 7.79 2.54 -11.87
N THR A 139 8.87 2.57 -11.11
CA THR A 139 8.84 2.36 -9.66
C THR A 139 9.14 3.63 -8.90
N PHE A 140 8.51 3.79 -7.76
CA PHE A 140 8.82 4.84 -6.80
C PHE A 140 8.46 4.38 -5.39
N HIS A 141 8.93 5.12 -4.41
CA HIS A 141 8.51 4.95 -3.02
C HIS A 141 8.23 6.30 -2.38
N GLU A 142 7.47 6.27 -1.30
CA GLU A 142 7.18 7.42 -0.45
C GLU A 142 7.48 7.07 1.00
N THR A 143 7.83 8.09 1.79
CA THR A 143 8.22 7.93 3.18
C THR A 143 7.51 8.96 4.04
N THR A 144 6.92 8.52 5.15
CA THR A 144 6.24 9.39 6.13
C THR A 144 6.67 9.02 7.53
N GLU A 145 7.02 10.01 8.34
CA GLU A 145 7.26 9.81 9.77
C GLU A 145 5.94 9.86 10.52
N VAL A 146 5.75 8.91 11.44
CA VAL A 146 4.57 8.81 12.29
C VAL A 146 5.02 8.79 13.75
N PHE A 147 4.40 9.60 14.58
CA PHE A 147 4.65 9.67 16.02
C PHE A 147 3.41 9.16 16.76
N MET A 148 3.61 8.13 17.58
CA MET A 148 2.53 7.55 18.38
C MET A 148 2.43 8.25 19.73
N ALA A 149 1.21 8.49 20.19
CA ALA A 149 0.97 8.88 21.57
C ALA A 149 1.41 7.78 22.54
N PRO A 150 1.82 8.11 23.77
CA PRO A 150 2.04 7.11 24.84
C PRO A 150 0.74 6.33 25.10
N MET A 151 0.80 5.01 25.07
CA MET A 151 -0.36 4.13 25.27
C MET A 151 -0.17 3.26 26.51
N THR A 152 -1.23 3.17 27.35
CA THR A 152 -1.28 2.17 28.43
C THR A 152 -1.65 0.80 27.85
N GLN A 153 -1.40 -0.26 28.61
CA GLN A 153 -1.78 -1.62 28.22
C GLN A 153 -3.30 -1.76 27.97
N GLU A 154 -4.12 -1.00 28.72
CA GLU A 154 -5.59 -0.99 28.56
C GLU A 154 -5.98 -0.40 27.20
N ILE A 155 -5.33 0.70 26.77
CA ILE A 155 -5.55 1.33 25.46
C ILE A 155 -5.15 0.36 24.34
N ILE A 156 -3.96 -0.25 24.44
CA ILE A 156 -3.47 -1.22 23.45
C ILE A 156 -4.46 -2.38 23.32
N LYS A 157 -4.83 -3.02 24.43
CA LYS A 157 -5.79 -4.13 24.43
C LYS A 157 -7.17 -3.73 23.90
N ALA A 158 -7.65 -2.54 24.25
CA ALA A 158 -8.92 -2.02 23.77
C ALA A 158 -8.90 -1.84 22.24
N TYR A 159 -7.81 -1.32 21.70
CA TYR A 159 -7.64 -1.14 20.26
C TYR A 159 -7.50 -2.50 19.54
N VAL A 160 -6.70 -3.43 20.06
CA VAL A 160 -6.55 -4.77 19.46
C VAL A 160 -7.87 -5.54 19.42
N ARG A 161 -8.72 -5.43 20.48
CA ARG A 161 -10.05 -6.05 20.50
C ARG A 161 -11.00 -5.57 19.40
N THR A 162 -10.72 -4.41 18.78
CA THR A 162 -11.51 -3.94 17.63
C THR A 162 -11.31 -4.77 16.37
N GLY A 163 -10.26 -5.58 16.31
CA GLY A 163 -9.85 -6.35 15.13
C GLY A 163 -9.15 -5.52 14.05
N GLU A 164 -9.20 -4.18 14.13
CA GLU A 164 -8.61 -3.29 13.12
C GLU A 164 -7.10 -3.46 12.94
N PRO A 165 -6.28 -3.73 13.97
CA PRO A 165 -4.84 -3.91 13.84
C PRO A 165 -4.38 -5.11 13.03
N LEU A 166 -5.18 -6.18 12.97
CA LEU A 166 -4.70 -7.52 12.61
C LEU A 166 -4.25 -7.69 11.15
N ASP A 167 -4.67 -6.80 10.28
CA ASP A 167 -4.32 -6.82 8.85
C ASP A 167 -3.48 -5.62 8.41
N LYS A 168 -2.89 -4.88 9.35
CA LYS A 168 -2.13 -3.65 9.11
C LYS A 168 -0.65 -3.81 9.44
N ALA A 169 0.21 -3.28 8.58
CA ALA A 169 1.63 -3.12 8.89
C ALA A 169 1.80 -2.25 10.15
N GLY A 170 2.59 -2.71 11.12
CA GLY A 170 2.77 -2.03 12.41
C GLY A 170 1.55 -2.08 13.33
N ALA A 171 0.53 -2.88 13.00
CA ALA A 171 -0.66 -3.12 13.80
C ALA A 171 -1.51 -1.86 14.08
N TYR A 172 -1.62 -0.91 13.14
CA TYR A 172 -2.54 0.23 13.25
C TYR A 172 -3.01 0.76 11.89
N ALA A 173 -4.15 1.45 11.89
CA ALA A 173 -4.72 2.11 10.71
C ALA A 173 -5.03 3.57 11.04
N ILE A 174 -4.28 4.52 10.43
CA ILE A 174 -4.46 5.96 10.69
C ILE A 174 -5.84 6.46 10.27
N GLN A 175 -6.45 5.88 9.25
CA GLN A 175 -7.78 6.24 8.73
C GLN A 175 -8.94 5.69 9.56
N GLY A 176 -8.67 4.81 10.51
CA GLY A 176 -9.66 4.20 11.38
C GLY A 176 -9.53 4.67 12.83
N LYS A 177 -9.83 3.78 13.76
CA LYS A 177 -9.71 4.02 15.21
C LYS A 177 -8.26 4.26 15.61
N GLY A 178 -7.29 3.69 14.87
CA GLY A 178 -5.86 3.93 15.06
C GLY A 178 -5.45 5.39 14.89
N GLY A 179 -6.25 6.22 14.20
CA GLY A 179 -6.02 7.67 14.18
C GLY A 179 -6.05 8.32 15.57
N SER A 180 -6.74 7.71 16.55
CA SER A 180 -6.79 8.21 17.93
C SER A 180 -5.52 7.99 18.74
N ILE A 181 -4.62 7.11 18.29
CA ILE A 181 -3.34 6.79 18.93
C ILE A 181 -2.14 7.36 18.17
N VAL A 182 -2.37 8.01 17.02
CA VAL A 182 -1.35 8.76 16.27
C VAL A 182 -1.38 10.21 16.75
N GLU A 183 -0.25 10.70 17.28
CA GLU A 183 -0.12 12.08 17.76
C GLU A 183 0.19 13.04 16.62
N LYS A 184 1.07 12.64 15.70
CA LYS A 184 1.57 13.50 14.62
C LYS A 184 2.09 12.68 13.46
N ILE A 185 2.01 13.24 12.24
CA ILE A 185 2.73 12.76 11.06
C ILE A 185 3.57 13.88 10.45
N VAL A 186 4.66 13.51 9.78
CA VAL A 186 5.46 14.41 8.94
C VAL A 186 5.62 13.71 7.59
N GLY A 187 4.90 14.21 6.59
CA GLY A 187 4.83 13.63 5.25
C GLY A 187 3.41 13.40 4.77
N ASP A 188 3.23 12.42 3.90
CA ASP A 188 1.97 12.13 3.23
C ASP A 188 1.07 11.22 4.08
N PHE A 189 -0.13 11.70 4.42
CA PHE A 189 -1.17 10.95 5.13
C PHE A 189 -1.60 9.69 4.35
N TYR A 190 -1.76 9.80 3.03
CA TYR A 190 -2.18 8.69 2.19
C TYR A 190 -1.11 7.60 2.09
N ASN A 191 0.17 7.99 2.18
CA ASN A 191 1.24 7.02 2.30
C ASN A 191 1.09 6.15 3.56
N VAL A 192 0.70 6.73 4.70
CA VAL A 192 0.43 5.97 5.94
C VAL A 192 -0.78 5.05 5.79
N MET A 193 -1.75 5.42 4.96
CA MET A 193 -2.87 4.55 4.61
C MET A 193 -2.48 3.35 3.73
N GLY A 194 -1.30 3.41 3.08
CA GLY A 194 -0.78 2.36 2.23
C GLY A 194 -0.72 2.67 0.73
N PHE A 195 -1.02 3.92 0.33
CA PHE A 195 -0.89 4.33 -1.07
C PHE A 195 -0.58 5.83 -1.20
N PRO A 196 0.64 6.24 -1.65
CA PRO A 196 1.07 7.64 -1.70
C PRO A 196 0.43 8.39 -2.87
N LEU A 197 -0.76 8.92 -2.62
CA LEU A 197 -1.66 9.47 -3.58
C LEU A 197 -1.11 10.62 -4.40
N HIS A 198 -0.57 11.63 -3.73
CA HIS A 198 0.02 12.79 -4.40
C HIS A 198 1.19 12.38 -5.31
N ARG A 199 2.08 11.54 -4.80
CA ARG A 199 3.22 11.04 -5.58
C ARG A 199 2.77 10.24 -6.79
N PHE A 200 1.77 9.36 -6.63
CA PHE A 200 1.18 8.62 -7.74
C PHE A 200 0.63 9.54 -8.84
N CYS A 201 -0.14 10.56 -8.48
CA CYS A 201 -0.68 11.53 -9.45
C CYS A 201 0.43 12.24 -10.23
N LYS A 202 1.50 12.63 -9.55
CA LYS A 202 2.66 13.27 -10.17
C LYS A 202 3.30 12.33 -11.18
N GLU A 203 3.65 11.12 -10.78
CA GLU A 203 4.30 10.11 -11.63
C GLU A 203 3.43 9.72 -12.83
N LEU A 204 2.12 9.56 -12.62
CA LEU A 204 1.16 9.27 -13.70
C LEU A 204 1.07 10.44 -14.70
N GLY A 205 1.09 11.69 -14.24
CA GLY A 205 1.12 12.87 -15.09
C GLY A 205 2.38 12.95 -15.95
N GLU A 206 3.55 12.68 -15.37
CA GLU A 206 4.82 12.63 -16.09
C GLU A 206 4.83 11.47 -17.10
N LEU A 207 4.32 10.31 -16.74
CA LEU A 207 4.20 9.16 -17.61
C LEU A 207 3.31 9.46 -18.83
N LYS A 208 2.14 10.05 -18.62
CA LYS A 208 1.23 10.47 -19.69
C LYS A 208 1.92 11.41 -20.68
N ASN A 209 2.70 12.37 -20.18
CA ASN A 209 3.45 13.30 -21.04
C ASN A 209 4.51 12.58 -21.86
N LYS A 210 5.27 11.65 -21.26
CA LYS A 210 6.29 10.83 -21.95
C LYS A 210 5.67 9.99 -23.09
N ILE A 211 4.57 9.28 -22.80
CA ILE A 211 3.87 8.46 -23.80
C ILE A 211 3.34 9.33 -24.94
N SER A 212 2.78 10.51 -24.63
CA SER A 212 2.27 11.44 -25.65
C SER A 212 3.37 11.97 -26.57
N GLN A 213 4.58 12.21 -26.04
CA GLN A 213 5.73 12.62 -26.83
C GLN A 213 6.26 11.49 -27.74
N LEU A 214 6.26 10.25 -27.27
CA LEU A 214 6.66 9.09 -28.06
C LEU A 214 5.73 8.87 -29.25
N LYS A 215 4.39 8.98 -29.04
CA LYS A 215 3.40 8.86 -30.10
C LYS A 215 3.43 9.95 -31.17
N LYS A 216 4.06 11.10 -30.90
CA LYS A 216 4.24 12.20 -31.87
C LYS A 216 5.50 12.04 -32.72
N LYS A 217 6.42 11.14 -32.34
CA LYS A 217 7.68 10.91 -33.04
C LYS A 217 7.61 9.74 -34.03
N HIS A 218 6.50 9.04 -34.04
CA HIS A 218 6.15 7.96 -34.97
C HIS A 218 4.89 8.32 -35.78
#